data_066340df44749ba13c8e95d9be41abdc
#
_entry.id   066340df44749ba13c8e95d9be41abdc
#
_cell.length_a   1.000
_cell.length_b   1.000
_cell.length_c   1.000
_cell.angle_alpha   90.00
_cell.angle_beta   90.00
_cell.angle_gamma   90.00
#
_symmetry.space_group_name_H-M   'P 1'
#
loop_
_entity.id
_entity.type
_entity.pdbx_description
1 polymer ?
#
loop_
_entity_poly.entity_id
_entity_poly.type
_entity_poly.pdbx_seq_one_letter_code
_entity_poly.pdbx_strand_id
1 'polypeptide(L)'
;MYTLKVEHSFDSAHFLYGYEGKCRNIHGHRWKVEVEIKAENLLKNGQLRGMVVDFGDIKKDVKKLLDYYDHALIIEKNTLKPKTLECLL
;
A
#
# COMPACT_ATOMS: atom_id res chain seq x y z
N MET A 1 -15.18 21.58 2.39
CA MET A 1 -14.20 20.57 1.92
C MET A 1 -14.87 19.21 1.78
N TYR A 2 -14.53 18.50 0.73
CA TYR A 2 -15.06 17.16 0.45
C TYR A 2 -13.96 16.15 0.56
N THR A 3 -14.25 14.99 1.16
CA THR A 3 -13.27 13.93 1.35
C THR A 3 -13.83 12.63 0.78
N LEU A 4 -13.03 11.97 -0.04
CA LEU A 4 -13.29 10.64 -0.54
C LEU A 4 -12.26 9.68 0.06
N LYS A 5 -12.73 8.57 0.61
CA LYS A 5 -11.86 7.56 1.21
C LYS A 5 -12.01 6.23 0.48
N VAL A 6 -10.87 5.61 0.16
CA VAL A 6 -10.80 4.28 -0.42
C VAL A 6 -9.96 3.39 0.48
N GLU A 7 -10.45 2.20 0.76
CA GLU A 7 -9.71 1.20 1.51
C GLU A 7 -9.40 -0.01 0.63
N HIS A 8 -8.21 -0.56 0.82
CA HIS A 8 -7.80 -1.80 0.17
C HIS A 8 -6.76 -2.49 1.06
N SER A 9 -6.64 -3.79 0.93
CA SER A 9 -5.64 -4.54 1.69
C SER A 9 -4.80 -5.42 0.78
N PHE A 10 -3.62 -5.77 1.26
CA PHE A 10 -2.74 -6.72 0.60
C PHE A 10 -2.00 -7.53 1.65
N ASP A 11 -1.49 -8.68 1.25
CA ASP A 11 -0.73 -9.57 2.11
C ASP A 11 0.73 -9.58 1.66
N SER A 12 1.64 -9.32 2.57
CA SER A 12 3.08 -9.35 2.28
C SER A 12 3.87 -9.72 3.51
N ALA A 13 5.04 -10.27 3.26
CA ALA A 13 5.99 -10.62 4.31
C ALA A 13 7.00 -9.50 4.52
N HIS A 14 7.58 -9.47 5.69
CA HIS A 14 8.70 -8.60 6.01
C HIS A 14 9.49 -9.17 7.19
N PHE A 15 10.58 -8.51 7.53
CA PHE A 15 11.31 -8.74 8.77
C PHE A 15 11.98 -7.46 9.23
N LEU A 16 12.30 -7.41 10.53
CA LEU A 16 12.97 -6.25 11.10
C LEU A 16 14.45 -6.58 11.30
N TYR A 17 15.29 -6.04 10.44
CA TYR A 17 16.73 -6.27 10.49
C TYR A 17 17.33 -5.71 11.79
N GLY A 18 18.09 -6.56 12.50
CA GLY A 18 18.72 -6.13 13.75
C GLY A 18 17.79 -6.01 14.95
N TYR A 19 16.49 -6.32 14.80
CA TYR A 19 15.54 -6.27 15.90
C TYR A 19 15.73 -7.45 16.85
N GLU A 20 15.68 -7.18 18.16
CA GLU A 20 15.72 -8.21 19.19
C GLU A 20 14.32 -8.72 19.46
N GLY A 21 13.98 -9.90 18.95
CA GLY A 21 12.66 -10.50 19.10
C GLY A 21 12.24 -11.25 17.84
N LYS A 22 11.03 -11.81 17.87
CA LYS A 22 10.52 -12.65 16.79
C LYS A 22 10.39 -11.91 15.47
N CYS A 23 10.16 -10.60 15.50
CA CYS A 23 9.97 -9.79 14.29
C CYS A 23 11.22 -9.66 13.43
N ARG A 24 12.40 -10.08 13.91
CA ARG A 24 13.60 -10.17 13.08
C ARG A 24 13.52 -11.31 12.06
N ASN A 25 12.63 -12.25 12.28
CA ASN A 25 12.38 -13.35 11.35
C ASN A 25 11.35 -12.95 10.31
N ILE A 26 11.40 -13.59 9.15
CA ILE A 26 10.40 -13.35 8.10
C ILE A 26 9.02 -13.76 8.63
N HIS A 27 8.07 -12.86 8.51
CA HIS A 27 6.68 -13.11 8.88
C HIS A 27 5.74 -12.32 7.97
N GLY A 28 4.49 -12.72 7.91
CA GLY A 28 3.49 -12.09 7.04
C GLY A 28 2.44 -11.32 7.79
N HIS A 29 1.94 -10.28 7.14
CA HIS A 29 0.81 -9.48 7.62
C HIS A 29 -0.18 -9.22 6.52
N ARG A 30 -1.42 -8.96 6.92
CA ARG A 30 -2.38 -8.28 6.07
C ARG A 30 -2.26 -6.78 6.33
N TRP A 31 -1.90 -6.04 5.30
CA TRP A 31 -1.72 -4.59 5.36
C TRP A 31 -2.99 -3.93 4.86
N LYS A 32 -3.58 -3.09 5.70
CA LYS A 32 -4.74 -2.29 5.31
C LYS A 32 -4.27 -0.89 4.94
N VAL A 33 -4.66 -0.44 3.76
CA VAL A 33 -4.29 0.88 3.25
C VAL A 33 -5.54 1.71 3.05
N GLU A 34 -5.53 2.92 3.59
CA GLU A 34 -6.58 3.90 3.36
C GLU A 34 -6.00 5.07 2.58
N VAL A 35 -6.69 5.46 1.52
CA VAL A 35 -6.32 6.63 0.71
C VAL A 35 -7.43 7.65 0.83
N GLU A 36 -7.08 8.85 1.26
CA GLU A 36 -8.01 9.98 1.33
C GLU A 36 -7.69 11.00 0.25
N ILE A 37 -8.72 11.42 -0.47
CA ILE A 37 -8.63 12.47 -1.46
C ILE A 37 -9.52 13.60 -1.01
N LYS A 38 -8.95 14.80 -0.90
CA LYS A 38 -9.66 15.98 -0.43
C LYS A 38 -9.74 17.03 -1.52
N ALA A 39 -10.88 17.69 -1.60
CA ALA A 39 -11.07 18.79 -2.54
C ALA A 39 -11.95 19.87 -1.90
N GLU A 40 -11.64 21.12 -2.20
CA GLU A 40 -12.45 22.25 -1.72
C GLU A 40 -13.80 22.31 -2.43
N ASN A 41 -13.83 21.95 -3.71
CA ASN A 41 -15.02 22.04 -4.55
C ASN A 41 -15.26 20.74 -5.31
N LEU A 42 -16.52 20.45 -5.55
CA LEU A 42 -16.91 19.38 -6.46
C LEU A 42 -16.77 19.85 -7.91
N LEU A 43 -16.57 18.91 -8.82
CA LEU A 43 -16.59 19.21 -10.25
C LEU A 43 -17.96 19.74 -10.66
N LYS A 44 -17.98 20.78 -11.49
CA LYS A 44 -19.22 21.49 -11.84
C LYS A 44 -19.82 21.03 -13.15
N ASN A 45 -19.01 20.47 -14.04
CA ASN A 45 -19.40 20.15 -15.41
C ASN A 45 -18.99 18.74 -15.80
N GLY A 46 -19.63 18.22 -16.84
CA GLY A 46 -19.30 16.93 -17.42
C GLY A 46 -19.91 15.75 -16.68
N GLN A 47 -19.44 14.56 -17.00
CA GLN A 47 -19.96 13.33 -16.42
C GLN A 47 -19.63 13.19 -14.93
N LEU A 48 -18.57 13.84 -14.48
CA LEU A 48 -18.11 13.77 -13.09
C LEU A 48 -18.64 14.92 -12.22
N ARG A 49 -19.61 15.69 -12.73
CA ARG A 49 -20.18 16.79 -11.94
C ARG A 49 -20.76 16.29 -10.63
N GLY A 50 -20.54 17.06 -9.59
CA GLY A 50 -20.96 16.68 -8.25
C GLY A 50 -20.04 15.67 -7.57
N MET A 51 -18.90 15.38 -8.17
CA MET A 51 -17.91 14.45 -7.64
C MET A 51 -16.58 15.16 -7.39
N VAL A 52 -15.76 14.57 -6.52
CA VAL A 52 -14.35 14.97 -6.37
C VAL A 52 -13.54 14.38 -7.52
N VAL A 53 -13.65 13.07 -7.70
CA VAL A 53 -13.09 12.28 -8.80
C VAL A 53 -13.98 11.06 -8.98
N ASP A 54 -13.73 10.29 -10.05
CA ASP A 54 -14.42 9.02 -10.22
C ASP A 54 -13.90 8.01 -9.19
N PHE A 55 -14.80 7.54 -8.33
CA PHE A 55 -14.46 6.58 -7.27
C PHE A 55 -13.89 5.28 -7.83
N GLY A 56 -14.44 4.79 -8.95
CA GLY A 56 -13.97 3.58 -9.59
C GLY A 56 -12.55 3.70 -10.12
N ASP A 57 -12.17 4.87 -10.64
CA ASP A 57 -10.82 5.11 -11.13
C ASP A 57 -9.80 5.08 -9.99
N ILE A 58 -10.14 5.71 -8.87
CA ILE A 58 -9.27 5.71 -7.69
C ILE A 58 -9.11 4.30 -7.14
N LYS A 59 -10.19 3.53 -7.08
CA LYS A 59 -10.12 2.12 -6.63
C LYS A 59 -9.19 1.30 -7.51
N LYS A 60 -9.27 1.47 -8.83
CA LYS A 60 -8.38 0.78 -9.77
C LYS A 60 -6.92 1.17 -9.57
N ASP A 61 -6.65 2.45 -9.42
CA ASP A 61 -5.28 2.95 -9.25
C ASP A 61 -4.67 2.46 -7.94
N VAL A 62 -5.43 2.50 -6.85
CA VAL A 62 -4.98 1.98 -5.55
C VAL A 62 -4.70 0.48 -5.63
N LYS A 63 -5.62 -0.29 -6.23
CA LYS A 63 -5.43 -1.73 -6.40
C LYS A 63 -4.18 -2.03 -7.22
N LYS A 64 -3.96 -1.33 -8.31
CA LYS A 64 -2.79 -1.50 -9.16
C LYS A 64 -1.49 -1.25 -8.41
N LEU A 65 -1.46 -0.20 -7.59
CA LEU A 65 -0.31 0.12 -6.76
C LEU A 65 -0.07 -0.98 -5.72
N LEU A 66 -1.11 -1.43 -5.03
CA LEU A 66 -0.99 -2.43 -3.97
C LEU A 66 -0.69 -3.82 -4.50
N ASP A 67 -1.13 -4.16 -5.71
CA ASP A 67 -0.78 -5.43 -6.34
C ASP A 67 0.74 -5.57 -6.54
N TYR A 68 1.44 -4.45 -6.68
CA TYR A 68 2.91 -4.45 -6.73
C TYR A 68 3.53 -4.95 -5.42
N TYR A 69 2.91 -4.66 -4.29
CA TYR A 69 3.40 -5.05 -2.96
C TYR A 69 2.77 -6.35 -2.46
N ASP A 70 1.69 -6.82 -3.11
CA ASP A 70 0.97 -8.01 -2.68
C ASP A 70 1.81 -9.28 -2.95
N HIS A 71 1.81 -10.20 -1.98
CA HIS A 71 2.57 -11.45 -2.03
C HIS A 71 4.07 -11.21 -2.30
N ALA A 72 4.62 -10.17 -1.72
CA ALA A 72 6.01 -9.79 -1.86
C ALA A 72 6.74 -9.88 -0.51
N LEU A 73 8.05 -9.73 -0.55
CA LEU A 73 8.87 -9.53 0.62
C LEU A 73 9.29 -8.07 0.66
N ILE A 74 8.78 -7.36 1.66
CA ILE A 74 9.05 -5.93 1.85
C ILE A 74 10.20 -5.79 2.84
N ILE A 75 11.25 -5.12 2.43
CA ILE A 75 12.45 -4.97 3.24
C ILE A 75 12.89 -3.52 3.30
N GLU A 76 13.60 -3.19 4.36
CA GLU A 76 14.24 -1.89 4.47
C GLU A 76 15.30 -1.73 3.39
N LYS A 77 15.35 -0.57 2.77
CA LYS A 77 16.31 -0.28 1.70
C LYS A 77 17.74 -0.51 2.18
N ASN A 78 18.54 -1.18 1.35
CA ASN A 78 19.94 -1.49 1.61
C ASN A 78 20.17 -2.46 2.79
N THR A 79 19.13 -3.15 3.25
CA THR A 79 19.25 -4.13 4.32
C THR A 79 19.84 -5.45 3.85
N LEU A 80 19.39 -5.95 2.70
CA LEU A 80 19.84 -7.24 2.19
C LEU A 80 21.24 -7.13 1.59
N LYS A 81 22.13 -7.93 2.12
CA LYS A 81 23.45 -8.20 1.53
C LYS A 81 23.41 -9.60 0.90
N PRO A 82 24.30 -9.92 -0.05
CA PRO A 82 24.29 -11.24 -0.69
C PRO A 82 24.21 -12.40 0.29
N LYS A 83 24.95 -12.31 1.38
CA LYS A 83 24.99 -13.35 2.42
C LYS A 83 23.68 -13.47 3.18
N THR A 84 22.98 -12.34 3.40
CA THR A 84 21.66 -12.33 4.03
C THR A 84 20.62 -12.98 3.12
N LEU A 85 20.68 -12.70 1.84
CA LEU A 85 19.80 -13.29 0.86
C LEU A 85 19.96 -14.82 0.79
N GLU A 86 21.18 -15.32 0.84
CA GLU A 86 21.45 -16.76 0.88
C GLU A 86 20.79 -17.43 2.08
N CYS A 87 20.79 -16.78 3.23
CA CYS A 87 20.14 -17.32 4.43
C CYS A 87 18.61 -17.34 4.33
N LEU A 88 18.02 -16.49 3.50
CA LEU A 88 16.57 -16.40 3.32
C LEU A 88 16.05 -17.37 2.27
N LEU A 89 16.88 -17.77 1.35
CA LEU A 89 16.53 -18.71 0.29
C LEU A 89 16.75 -20.15 0.73
#